data_3f04d5b542a8e51f142fcb3df1a6ebe5
#
_entry.id   3f04d5b542a8e51f142fcb3df1a6ebe5
#
_cell.length_a   1.000
_cell.length_b   1.000
_cell.length_c   1.000
_cell.angle_alpha   90.00
_cell.angle_beta   90.00
_cell.angle_gamma   90.00
#
_symmetry.space_group_name_H-M   'P 1'
#
loop_
_entity.id
_entity.type
_entity.pdbx_description
1 polymer ?
#
loop_
_entity_poly.entity_id
_entity_poly.type
_entity_poly.pdbx_seq_one_letter_code
_entity_poly.pdbx_strand_id
1 'polypeptide(L)'
;MHIIKVADIEIEVERKSIKNLHLAVYPPDARVHISMPDYLADDDARNFVLQKLEWLRTQIEEVLAQPRQTKRQFVSGESHYLFGQRYQLIVEELPHYANNMELKGNKLYMFLKPGTSIETRAELMRTWYRYHLKKELESMLQCWANKLEENPFKWQVKQMKTEWGSCILSKRLLIFNLELARVPRECIEFVIVHEFCHFKVDTHNKIFEMLM
;
A
#
# COMPACT_ATOMS: atom_id res chain seq x y z
N MET A 1 24.10 -0.45 5.01
CA MET A 1 23.31 0.79 4.97
C MET A 1 23.94 1.78 5.94
N HIS A 2 24.26 2.98 5.55
CA HIS A 2 24.85 4.03 6.38
C HIS A 2 24.32 5.41 5.94
N ILE A 3 24.60 6.44 6.71
CA ILE A 3 24.12 7.81 6.42
C ILE A 3 25.29 8.67 6.00
N ILE A 4 25.13 9.44 4.92
CA ILE A 4 26.02 10.52 4.53
C ILE A 4 25.27 11.84 4.65
N LYS A 5 26.02 12.93 4.86
CA LYS A 5 25.46 14.28 4.88
C LYS A 5 25.97 15.05 3.68
N VAL A 6 25.05 15.66 2.93
CA VAL A 6 25.35 16.53 1.80
C VAL A 6 24.62 17.85 2.00
N ALA A 7 25.36 18.94 2.17
CA ALA A 7 24.85 20.22 2.64
C ALA A 7 24.10 20.05 3.99
N ASP A 8 22.82 20.36 4.02
CA ASP A 8 21.91 20.27 5.16
C ASP A 8 21.06 18.99 5.18
N ILE A 9 21.23 18.09 4.19
CA ILE A 9 20.38 16.90 3.98
C ILE A 9 21.12 15.64 4.43
N GLU A 10 20.45 14.82 5.23
CA GLU A 10 20.89 13.46 5.57
C GLU A 10 20.35 12.46 4.55
N ILE A 11 21.23 11.58 4.06
CA ILE A 11 20.93 10.64 2.97
C ILE A 11 21.31 9.23 3.41
N GLU A 12 20.35 8.34 3.39
CA GLU A 12 20.60 6.92 3.60
C GLU A 12 21.20 6.29 2.33
N VAL A 13 22.38 5.70 2.47
CA VAL A 13 23.10 5.05 1.38
C VAL A 13 22.94 3.55 1.48
N GLU A 14 22.45 2.94 0.40
CA GLU A 14 22.35 1.50 0.26
C GLU A 14 23.16 1.02 -0.96
N ARG A 15 24.11 0.12 -0.74
CA ARG A 15 24.90 -0.50 -1.80
C ARG A 15 24.17 -1.72 -2.34
N LYS A 16 24.08 -1.81 -3.67
CA LYS A 16 23.36 -2.89 -4.37
C LYS A 16 24.13 -3.30 -5.63
N SER A 17 23.89 -4.51 -6.09
CA SER A 17 24.38 -4.98 -7.40
C SER A 17 23.53 -4.41 -8.54
N ILE A 18 23.64 -3.09 -8.75
CA ILE A 18 22.94 -2.29 -9.77
C ILE A 18 23.94 -1.54 -10.62
N LYS A 19 23.53 -1.00 -11.78
CA LYS A 19 24.41 -0.27 -12.70
C LYS A 19 24.42 1.24 -12.48
N ASN A 20 23.30 1.79 -11.99
CA ASN A 20 23.09 3.24 -11.92
C ASN A 20 22.78 3.66 -10.47
N LEU A 21 23.07 4.95 -10.17
CA LEU A 21 22.64 5.60 -8.94
C LEU A 21 21.14 5.94 -9.01
N HIS A 22 20.40 5.60 -7.96
CA HIS A 22 18.99 5.95 -7.83
C HIS A 22 18.77 6.77 -6.56
N LEU A 23 18.37 8.02 -6.74
CA LEU A 23 18.03 8.95 -5.66
C LEU A 23 16.51 9.05 -5.53
N ALA A 24 16.00 8.87 -4.33
CA ALA A 24 14.57 8.90 -4.03
C ALA A 24 14.28 9.65 -2.72
N VAL A 25 13.13 10.32 -2.67
CA VAL A 25 12.58 10.96 -1.48
C VAL A 25 11.32 10.20 -1.07
N TYR A 26 11.31 9.65 0.13
CA TYR A 26 10.21 8.83 0.61
C TYR A 26 9.29 9.59 1.57
N PRO A 27 7.97 9.56 1.34
CA PRO A 27 7.02 9.99 2.34
C PRO A 27 7.03 9.03 3.56
N PRO A 28 6.59 9.44 4.75
CA PRO A 28 5.94 10.71 5.03
C PRO A 28 6.90 11.84 5.45
N ASP A 29 8.09 11.57 5.86
CA ASP A 29 9.06 12.46 6.50
C ASP A 29 10.12 13.03 5.54
N ALA A 30 9.90 12.85 4.23
CA ALA A 30 10.81 13.24 3.16
C ALA A 30 12.22 12.62 3.32
N ARG A 31 12.29 11.40 3.83
CA ARG A 31 13.53 10.66 3.99
C ARG A 31 14.21 10.44 2.64
N VAL A 32 15.44 10.89 2.56
CA VAL A 32 16.23 10.79 1.33
C VAL A 32 17.04 9.50 1.33
N HIS A 33 16.93 8.76 0.24
CA HIS A 33 17.62 7.48 0.07
C HIS A 33 18.32 7.42 -1.28
N ILE A 34 19.56 6.94 -1.29
CA ILE A 34 20.31 6.65 -2.51
C ILE A 34 20.70 5.17 -2.57
N SER A 35 20.29 4.50 -3.64
CA SER A 35 20.84 3.20 -4.00
C SER A 35 21.98 3.38 -4.97
N MET A 36 23.12 2.76 -4.69
CA MET A 36 24.35 2.90 -5.50
C MET A 36 25.01 1.55 -5.77
N PRO A 37 25.73 1.41 -6.90
CA PRO A 37 26.57 0.26 -7.18
C PRO A 37 27.62 0.00 -6.10
N ASP A 38 27.95 -1.27 -5.86
CA ASP A 38 28.91 -1.67 -4.82
C ASP A 38 30.33 -1.13 -5.07
N TYR A 39 30.70 -0.87 -6.32
CA TYR A 39 32.02 -0.39 -6.71
C TYR A 39 32.24 1.12 -6.60
N LEU A 40 31.18 1.92 -6.39
CA LEU A 40 31.28 3.37 -6.25
C LEU A 40 31.64 3.79 -4.82
N ALA A 41 32.38 4.89 -4.70
CA ALA A 41 32.70 5.48 -3.40
C ALA A 41 31.57 6.40 -2.92
N ASP A 42 31.55 6.72 -1.62
CA ASP A 42 30.56 7.66 -1.06
C ASP A 42 30.72 9.07 -1.63
N ASP A 43 31.89 9.43 -2.09
CA ASP A 43 32.12 10.73 -2.75
C ASP A 43 31.43 10.81 -4.11
N ASP A 44 31.30 9.69 -4.84
CA ASP A 44 30.51 9.64 -6.07
C ASP A 44 29.03 9.92 -5.78
N ALA A 45 28.49 9.35 -4.69
CA ALA A 45 27.14 9.63 -4.23
C ALA A 45 26.97 11.10 -3.82
N ARG A 46 27.94 11.68 -3.09
CA ARG A 46 27.95 13.11 -2.73
C ARG A 46 27.89 14.01 -3.95
N ASN A 47 28.76 13.77 -4.93
CA ASN A 47 28.82 14.53 -6.16
C ASN A 47 27.53 14.42 -6.98
N PHE A 48 26.94 13.23 -7.05
CA PHE A 48 25.68 13.01 -7.72
C PHE A 48 24.52 13.78 -7.05
N VAL A 49 24.47 13.77 -5.72
CA VAL A 49 23.46 14.52 -4.97
C VAL A 49 23.65 16.02 -5.11
N LEU A 50 24.89 16.53 -5.08
CA LEU A 50 25.18 17.95 -5.29
C LEU A 50 24.69 18.45 -6.66
N GLN A 51 24.85 17.66 -7.72
CA GLN A 51 24.36 18.01 -9.05
C GLN A 51 22.82 18.06 -9.11
N LYS A 52 22.13 17.36 -8.20
CA LYS A 52 20.66 17.27 -8.13
C LYS A 52 20.07 18.00 -6.92
N LEU A 53 20.83 18.85 -6.26
CA LEU A 53 20.45 19.43 -4.96
C LEU A 53 19.17 20.28 -5.06
N GLU A 54 19.00 21.08 -6.10
CA GLU A 54 17.78 21.88 -6.29
C GLU A 54 16.56 21.00 -6.52
N TRP A 55 16.67 20.00 -7.39
CA TRP A 55 15.62 19.02 -7.60
C TRP A 55 15.26 18.29 -6.29
N LEU A 56 16.27 17.90 -5.52
CA LEU A 56 16.08 17.21 -4.26
C LEU A 56 15.34 18.07 -3.23
N ARG A 57 15.66 19.35 -3.13
CA ARG A 57 14.97 20.30 -2.25
C ARG A 57 13.51 20.47 -2.67
N THR A 58 13.25 20.65 -3.95
CA THR A 58 11.87 20.71 -4.47
C THR A 58 11.07 19.45 -4.12
N GLN A 59 11.65 18.26 -4.32
CA GLN A 59 10.98 17.00 -3.96
C GLN A 59 10.72 16.85 -2.47
N ILE A 60 11.66 17.29 -1.62
CA ILE A 60 11.47 17.31 -0.16
C ILE A 60 10.30 18.24 0.20
N GLU A 61 10.27 19.45 -0.35
CA GLU A 61 9.20 20.42 -0.11
C GLU A 61 7.84 19.90 -0.60
N GLU A 62 7.77 19.32 -1.80
CA GLU A 62 6.56 18.70 -2.34
C GLU A 62 6.06 17.56 -1.46
N VAL A 63 6.94 16.66 -1.01
CA VAL A 63 6.59 15.58 -0.10
C VAL A 63 6.11 16.12 1.25
N LEU A 64 6.73 17.16 1.79
CA LEU A 64 6.33 17.77 3.05
C LEU A 64 5.03 18.57 2.94
N ALA A 65 4.75 19.19 1.79
CA ALA A 65 3.56 19.98 1.52
C ALA A 65 2.32 19.11 1.22
N GLN A 66 2.49 17.83 0.90
CA GLN A 66 1.37 16.93 0.64
C GLN A 66 0.42 16.87 1.85
N PRO A 67 -0.89 17.12 1.67
CA PRO A 67 -1.86 16.99 2.75
C PRO A 67 -1.88 15.54 3.25
N ARG A 68 -1.49 15.37 4.49
CA ARG A 68 -1.41 14.04 5.11
C ARG A 68 -2.67 13.72 5.88
N GLN A 69 -3.16 12.51 5.74
CA GLN A 69 -4.13 12.01 6.70
C GLN A 69 -3.46 11.95 8.08
N THR A 70 -4.05 12.67 9.04
CA THR A 70 -3.66 12.54 10.45
C THR A 70 -3.70 11.07 10.86
N LYS A 71 -2.75 10.67 11.70
CA LYS A 71 -2.68 9.30 12.21
C LYS A 71 -4.03 8.96 12.87
N ARG A 72 -4.67 7.91 12.39
CA ARG A 72 -6.01 7.55 12.87
C ARG A 72 -5.95 7.13 14.34
N GLN A 73 -6.92 7.62 15.11
CA GLN A 73 -7.10 7.30 16.52
C GLN A 73 -8.20 6.26 16.74
N PHE A 74 -8.97 5.98 15.67
CA PHE A 74 -10.14 5.08 15.70
C PHE A 74 -11.15 5.50 16.78
N VAL A 75 -11.55 6.77 16.70
CA VAL A 75 -12.54 7.39 17.59
C VAL A 75 -13.81 7.74 16.84
N SER A 76 -14.90 7.92 17.58
CA SER A 76 -16.19 8.35 16.99
C SER A 76 -16.05 9.63 16.21
N GLY A 77 -16.69 9.69 15.03
CA GLY A 77 -16.65 10.81 14.12
C GLY A 77 -15.66 10.66 12.95
N GLU A 78 -14.68 9.78 13.05
CA GLU A 78 -13.78 9.50 11.93
C GLU A 78 -14.54 8.92 10.71
N SER A 79 -14.08 9.32 9.51
CA SER A 79 -14.62 8.78 8.25
C SER A 79 -13.76 7.62 7.77
N HIS A 80 -14.40 6.50 7.50
CA HIS A 80 -13.80 5.30 6.91
C HIS A 80 -14.50 4.96 5.60
N TYR A 81 -13.78 4.32 4.68
CA TYR A 81 -14.31 3.92 3.39
C TYR A 81 -14.32 2.41 3.28
N LEU A 82 -15.38 1.86 2.70
CA LEU A 82 -15.47 0.47 2.27
C LEU A 82 -16.00 0.46 0.83
N PHE A 83 -15.23 -0.09 -0.10
CA PHE A 83 -15.55 -0.16 -1.53
C PHE A 83 -15.97 1.20 -2.12
N GLY A 84 -15.23 2.26 -1.76
CA GLY A 84 -15.49 3.63 -2.19
C GLY A 84 -16.60 4.35 -1.42
N GLN A 85 -17.43 3.65 -0.67
CA GLN A 85 -18.50 4.25 0.12
C GLN A 85 -17.99 4.74 1.47
N ARG A 86 -18.38 5.95 1.85
CA ARG A 86 -18.01 6.59 3.12
C ARG A 86 -18.93 6.15 4.25
N TYR A 87 -18.32 5.82 5.39
CA TYR A 87 -19.00 5.50 6.64
C TYR A 87 -18.43 6.31 7.79
N GLN A 88 -19.31 6.74 8.71
CA GLN A 88 -18.89 7.41 9.94
C GLN A 88 -18.66 6.36 11.03
N LEU A 89 -17.48 6.39 11.65
CA LEU A 89 -17.15 5.51 12.76
C LEU A 89 -17.88 5.96 14.03
N ILE A 90 -18.52 5.00 14.71
CA ILE A 90 -19.11 5.12 16.04
C ILE A 90 -18.42 4.11 16.93
N VAL A 91 -17.76 4.58 17.99
CA VAL A 91 -17.10 3.72 18.97
C VAL A 91 -17.96 3.65 20.22
N GLU A 92 -18.31 2.44 20.63
CA GLU A 92 -19.06 2.15 21.86
C GLU A 92 -18.26 1.22 22.78
N GLU A 93 -18.07 1.64 24.03
CA GLU A 93 -17.36 0.83 25.02
C GLU A 93 -18.36 0.02 25.85
N LEU A 94 -18.29 -1.31 25.74
CA LEU A 94 -19.20 -2.26 26.37
C LEU A 94 -18.40 -3.27 27.21
N PRO A 95 -18.49 -3.24 28.56
CA PRO A 95 -17.64 -4.04 29.47
C PRO A 95 -17.72 -5.56 29.25
N HIS A 96 -18.86 -6.06 28.82
CA HIS A 96 -19.12 -7.50 28.69
C HIS A 96 -19.17 -7.99 27.25
N TYR A 97 -18.82 -7.13 26.30
CA TYR A 97 -18.84 -7.47 24.88
C TYR A 97 -17.44 -7.84 24.37
N ALA A 98 -17.36 -8.79 23.44
CA ALA A 98 -16.13 -9.00 22.70
C ALA A 98 -15.92 -7.84 21.71
N ASN A 99 -14.67 -7.44 21.47
CA ASN A 99 -14.35 -6.44 20.45
C ASN A 99 -14.93 -6.90 19.11
N ASN A 100 -15.78 -6.09 18.49
CA ASN A 100 -16.49 -6.42 17.26
C ASN A 100 -16.72 -5.17 16.40
N MET A 101 -17.03 -5.39 15.12
CA MET A 101 -17.40 -4.33 14.19
C MET A 101 -18.66 -4.69 13.43
N GLU A 102 -19.57 -3.72 13.30
CA GLU A 102 -20.83 -3.90 12.59
C GLU A 102 -21.10 -2.69 11.68
N LEU A 103 -21.63 -2.98 10.48
CA LEU A 103 -22.08 -1.95 9.54
C LEU A 103 -23.60 -1.81 9.65
N LYS A 104 -24.08 -0.61 9.98
CA LYS A 104 -25.52 -0.30 10.04
C LYS A 104 -25.81 1.01 9.29
N GLY A 105 -26.46 0.90 8.14
CA GLY A 105 -26.70 2.06 7.25
C GLY A 105 -25.39 2.72 6.79
N ASN A 106 -25.21 3.99 7.08
CA ASN A 106 -23.99 4.75 6.78
C ASN A 106 -23.01 4.87 7.95
N LYS A 107 -23.21 4.06 9.01
CA LYS A 107 -22.39 4.06 10.22
C LYS A 107 -21.64 2.74 10.36
N LEU A 108 -20.39 2.84 10.76
CA LEU A 108 -19.53 1.73 11.11
C LEU A 108 -19.37 1.72 12.63
N TYR A 109 -19.99 0.77 13.29
CA TYR A 109 -19.91 0.60 14.74
C TYR A 109 -18.67 -0.23 15.10
N MET A 110 -17.94 0.25 16.08
CA MET A 110 -16.82 -0.46 16.70
C MET A 110 -17.13 -0.65 18.19
N PHE A 111 -17.46 -1.86 18.57
CA PHE A 111 -17.71 -2.24 19.95
C PHE A 111 -16.42 -2.68 20.61
N LEU A 112 -16.06 -2.08 21.74
CA LEU A 112 -14.80 -2.29 22.41
C LEU A 112 -14.99 -2.56 23.90
N LYS A 113 -14.04 -3.28 24.49
CA LYS A 113 -13.88 -3.27 25.94
C LYS A 113 -13.30 -1.92 26.39
N PRO A 114 -13.71 -1.39 27.56
CA PRO A 114 -13.11 -0.17 28.11
C PRO A 114 -11.59 -0.27 28.19
N GLY A 115 -10.89 0.83 27.83
CA GLY A 115 -9.43 0.88 27.85
C GLY A 115 -8.72 0.16 26.69
N THR A 116 -9.45 -0.26 25.63
CA THR A 116 -8.83 -0.87 24.44
C THR A 116 -7.87 0.10 23.78
N SER A 117 -6.61 -0.33 23.58
CA SER A 117 -5.55 0.49 22.99
C SER A 117 -5.80 0.83 21.51
N ILE A 118 -5.15 1.89 21.02
CA ILE A 118 -5.23 2.32 19.61
C ILE A 118 -4.75 1.20 18.66
N GLU A 119 -3.71 0.48 19.04
CA GLU A 119 -3.15 -0.63 18.26
C GLU A 119 -4.17 -1.76 18.09
N THR A 120 -4.89 -2.10 19.18
CA THR A 120 -5.95 -3.11 19.14
C THR A 120 -7.13 -2.64 18.28
N ARG A 121 -7.54 -1.37 18.39
CA ARG A 121 -8.55 -0.76 17.51
C ARG A 121 -8.13 -0.84 16.04
N ALA A 122 -6.87 -0.52 15.74
CA ALA A 122 -6.31 -0.59 14.40
C ALA A 122 -6.32 -2.04 13.85
N GLU A 123 -5.97 -3.03 14.67
CA GLU A 123 -5.98 -4.44 14.26
C GLU A 123 -7.40 -4.96 14.02
N LEU A 124 -8.35 -4.58 14.86
CA LEU A 124 -9.76 -4.89 14.67
C LEU A 124 -10.27 -4.33 13.33
N MET A 125 -9.93 -3.07 13.02
CA MET A 125 -10.26 -2.44 11.75
C MET A 125 -9.61 -3.16 10.56
N ARG A 126 -8.33 -3.53 10.65
CA ARG A 126 -7.62 -4.29 9.60
C ARG A 126 -8.25 -5.66 9.36
N THR A 127 -8.63 -6.35 10.44
CA THR A 127 -9.29 -7.65 10.37
C THR A 127 -10.65 -7.54 9.71
N TRP A 128 -11.42 -6.51 10.04
CA TRP A 128 -12.71 -6.22 9.43
C TRP A 128 -12.57 -5.91 7.92
N TYR A 129 -11.63 -5.05 7.52
CA TYR A 129 -11.35 -4.80 6.11
C TYR A 129 -10.93 -6.06 5.36
N ARG A 130 -10.08 -6.88 5.97
CA ARG A 130 -9.61 -8.14 5.37
C ARG A 130 -10.76 -9.12 5.13
N TYR A 131 -11.69 -9.21 6.06
CA TYR A 131 -12.86 -10.05 5.92
C TYR A 131 -13.72 -9.62 4.72
N HIS A 132 -14.05 -8.33 4.63
CA HIS A 132 -14.88 -7.80 3.54
C HIS A 132 -14.17 -7.89 2.18
N LEU A 133 -12.89 -7.55 2.12
CA LEU A 133 -12.12 -7.63 0.88
C LEU A 133 -11.99 -9.07 0.39
N LYS A 134 -11.73 -10.03 1.27
CA LYS A 134 -11.66 -11.44 0.87
C LYS A 134 -12.97 -11.93 0.27
N LYS A 135 -14.10 -11.58 0.89
CA LYS A 135 -15.43 -11.94 0.39
C LYS A 135 -15.70 -11.35 -0.99
N GLU A 136 -15.31 -10.11 -1.22
CA GLU A 136 -15.46 -9.44 -2.51
C GLU A 136 -14.52 -10.07 -3.58
N LEU A 137 -13.25 -10.25 -3.23
CA LEU A 137 -12.26 -10.85 -4.12
C LEU A 137 -12.63 -12.27 -4.56
N GLU A 138 -13.19 -13.09 -3.66
CA GLU A 138 -13.54 -14.48 -3.97
C GLU A 138 -14.48 -14.58 -5.16
N SER A 139 -15.54 -13.76 -5.18
CA SER A 139 -16.50 -13.74 -6.28
C SER A 139 -15.92 -13.16 -7.58
N MET A 140 -15.17 -12.05 -7.47
CA MET A 140 -14.56 -11.40 -8.64
C MET A 140 -13.47 -12.26 -9.28
N LEU A 141 -12.59 -12.85 -8.46
CA LEU A 141 -11.52 -13.73 -8.94
C LEU A 141 -12.06 -14.95 -9.66
N GLN A 142 -13.10 -15.60 -9.12
CA GLN A 142 -13.71 -16.75 -9.79
C GLN A 142 -14.33 -16.35 -11.14
N CYS A 143 -14.98 -15.20 -11.21
CA CYS A 143 -15.56 -14.68 -12.46
C CYS A 143 -14.48 -14.45 -13.52
N TRP A 144 -13.41 -13.74 -13.18
CA TRP A 144 -12.32 -13.42 -14.11
C TRP A 144 -11.45 -14.62 -14.45
N ALA A 145 -11.20 -15.52 -13.50
CA ALA A 145 -10.48 -16.76 -13.78
C ALA A 145 -11.19 -17.61 -14.84
N ASN A 146 -12.52 -17.69 -14.79
CA ASN A 146 -13.30 -18.40 -15.79
C ASN A 146 -13.27 -17.69 -17.16
N LYS A 147 -13.38 -16.34 -17.19
CA LYS A 147 -13.32 -15.55 -18.41
C LYS A 147 -11.96 -15.65 -19.13
N LEU A 148 -10.87 -15.69 -18.35
CA LEU A 148 -9.51 -15.69 -18.87
C LEU A 148 -8.90 -17.09 -19.01
N GLU A 149 -9.66 -18.14 -18.61
CA GLU A 149 -9.24 -19.55 -18.59
C GLU A 149 -7.97 -19.79 -17.73
N GLU A 150 -7.84 -19.02 -16.63
CA GLU A 150 -6.66 -19.00 -15.75
C GLU A 150 -6.90 -19.77 -14.45
N ASN A 151 -7.00 -21.10 -14.52
CA ASN A 151 -7.12 -22.01 -13.37
C ASN A 151 -6.10 -23.17 -13.47
N PRO A 152 -5.59 -23.71 -12.36
CA PRO A 152 -5.75 -23.24 -10.97
C PRO A 152 -4.77 -22.11 -10.61
N PHE A 153 -5.12 -21.30 -9.63
CA PHE A 153 -4.26 -20.27 -9.04
C PHE A 153 -4.47 -20.16 -7.52
N LYS A 154 -3.56 -19.46 -6.84
CA LYS A 154 -3.66 -19.13 -5.41
C LYS A 154 -3.78 -17.62 -5.26
N TRP A 155 -4.37 -17.17 -4.16
CA TRP A 155 -4.42 -15.75 -3.86
C TRP A 155 -4.39 -15.46 -2.35
N GLN A 156 -3.97 -14.27 -1.98
CA GLN A 156 -3.93 -13.80 -0.59
C GLN A 156 -4.04 -12.29 -0.51
N VAL A 157 -4.46 -11.78 0.66
CA VAL A 157 -4.50 -10.36 0.99
C VAL A 157 -3.38 -10.04 1.96
N LYS A 158 -2.54 -9.05 1.61
CA LYS A 158 -1.46 -8.52 2.45
C LYS A 158 -1.56 -7.01 2.61
N GLN A 159 -1.01 -6.47 3.68
CA GLN A 159 -0.73 -5.04 3.76
C GLN A 159 0.52 -4.77 2.93
N MET A 160 0.41 -3.96 1.88
CA MET A 160 1.51 -3.59 1.00
C MET A 160 1.73 -2.07 1.06
N LYS A 161 2.94 -1.60 0.81
CA LYS A 161 3.29 -0.18 0.92
C LYS A 161 3.21 0.57 -0.41
N THR A 162 3.58 -0.09 -1.50
CA THR A 162 3.84 0.55 -2.80
C THR A 162 2.99 0.02 -3.95
N GLU A 163 2.37 -1.15 -3.79
CA GLU A 163 1.67 -1.85 -4.86
C GLU A 163 0.22 -2.14 -4.47
N TRP A 164 -0.68 -2.14 -5.44
CA TRP A 164 -2.08 -2.52 -5.27
C TRP A 164 -2.29 -4.02 -5.42
N GLY A 165 -1.49 -4.66 -6.24
CA GLY A 165 -1.45 -6.10 -6.47
C GLY A 165 -0.03 -6.57 -6.79
N SER A 166 0.16 -7.87 -6.90
CA SER A 166 1.41 -8.49 -7.36
C SER A 166 1.16 -9.93 -7.78
N CYS A 167 1.75 -10.33 -8.91
CA CYS A 167 1.69 -11.68 -9.42
C CYS A 167 3.04 -12.40 -9.24
N ILE A 168 3.04 -13.56 -8.59
CA ILE A 168 4.21 -14.44 -8.52
C ILE A 168 3.98 -15.62 -9.46
N LEU A 169 4.48 -15.51 -10.69
CA LEU A 169 4.31 -16.49 -11.78
C LEU A 169 4.70 -17.90 -11.38
N SER A 170 5.89 -18.08 -10.79
CA SER A 170 6.42 -19.39 -10.41
C SER A 170 5.54 -20.16 -9.40
N LYS A 171 4.70 -19.45 -8.66
CA LYS A 171 3.79 -20.01 -7.66
C LYS A 171 2.33 -19.96 -8.08
N ARG A 172 2.02 -19.37 -9.23
CA ARG A 172 0.66 -19.00 -9.66
C ARG A 172 -0.11 -18.34 -8.51
N LEU A 173 0.51 -17.33 -7.91
CA LEU A 173 0.02 -16.67 -6.70
C LEU A 173 -0.23 -15.18 -6.97
N LEU A 174 -1.46 -14.75 -6.79
CA LEU A 174 -1.87 -13.36 -6.79
C LEU A 174 -1.90 -12.81 -5.37
N ILE A 175 -1.36 -11.61 -5.18
CA ILE A 175 -1.34 -10.92 -3.89
C ILE A 175 -2.07 -9.59 -4.07
N PHE A 176 -3.02 -9.30 -3.19
CA PHE A 176 -3.82 -8.08 -3.22
C PHE A 176 -3.58 -7.24 -1.97
N ASN A 177 -3.42 -5.93 -2.15
CA ASN A 177 -3.23 -5.01 -1.04
C ASN A 177 -4.51 -4.85 -0.23
N LEU A 178 -4.41 -4.89 1.10
CA LEU A 178 -5.54 -4.66 2.01
C LEU A 178 -6.21 -3.29 1.79
N GLU A 179 -5.48 -2.28 1.32
CA GLU A 179 -6.00 -0.95 1.02
C GLU A 179 -7.06 -0.96 -0.10
N LEU A 180 -7.12 -1.99 -0.94
CA LEU A 180 -8.19 -2.20 -1.92
C LEU A 180 -9.58 -2.27 -1.29
N ALA A 181 -9.69 -2.64 -0.02
CA ALA A 181 -10.98 -2.59 0.69
C ALA A 181 -11.60 -1.18 0.73
N ARG A 182 -10.80 -0.13 0.54
CA ARG A 182 -11.24 1.26 0.67
C ARG A 182 -11.59 1.94 -0.65
N VAL A 183 -11.13 1.39 -1.77
CA VAL A 183 -11.37 1.95 -3.11
C VAL A 183 -12.65 1.39 -3.73
N PRO A 184 -13.22 2.05 -4.77
CA PRO A 184 -14.37 1.52 -5.51
C PRO A 184 -14.12 0.13 -6.10
N ARG A 185 -15.20 -0.63 -6.29
CA ARG A 185 -15.11 -2.01 -6.82
C ARG A 185 -14.46 -2.10 -8.19
N GLU A 186 -14.70 -1.12 -9.03
CA GLU A 186 -14.13 -1.00 -10.37
C GLU A 186 -12.59 -0.94 -10.32
N CYS A 187 -12.04 -0.26 -9.30
CA CYS A 187 -10.59 -0.24 -9.08
C CYS A 187 -10.06 -1.61 -8.64
N ILE A 188 -10.82 -2.35 -7.83
CA ILE A 188 -10.45 -3.71 -7.42
C ILE A 188 -10.46 -4.64 -8.63
N GLU A 189 -11.50 -4.54 -9.46
CA GLU A 189 -11.64 -5.32 -10.68
C GLU A 189 -10.49 -5.04 -11.66
N PHE A 190 -10.13 -3.78 -11.84
CA PHE A 190 -8.97 -3.38 -12.65
C PHE A 190 -7.68 -4.05 -12.17
N VAL A 191 -7.41 -4.02 -10.86
CA VAL A 191 -6.21 -4.68 -10.30
C VAL A 191 -6.26 -6.19 -10.48
N ILE A 192 -7.43 -6.81 -10.33
CA ILE A 192 -7.59 -8.26 -10.57
C ILE A 192 -7.21 -8.62 -12.01
N VAL A 193 -7.76 -7.91 -13.00
CA VAL A 193 -7.46 -8.15 -14.42
C VAL A 193 -5.98 -7.93 -14.69
N HIS A 194 -5.40 -6.84 -14.15
CA HIS A 194 -3.98 -6.54 -14.26
C HIS A 194 -3.09 -7.70 -13.79
N GLU A 195 -3.37 -8.23 -12.61
CA GLU A 195 -2.58 -9.35 -12.06
C GLU A 195 -2.79 -10.66 -12.81
N PHE A 196 -3.99 -10.90 -13.35
CA PHE A 196 -4.21 -12.05 -14.24
C PHE A 196 -3.46 -11.93 -15.56
N CYS A 197 -3.36 -10.73 -16.15
CA CYS A 197 -2.60 -10.49 -17.38
C CYS A 197 -1.12 -10.87 -17.22
N HIS A 198 -0.56 -10.74 -16.02
CA HIS A 198 0.79 -11.19 -15.71
C HIS A 198 0.99 -12.70 -15.82
N PHE A 199 -0.04 -13.52 -15.77
CA PHE A 199 0.10 -14.95 -16.09
C PHE A 199 0.45 -15.21 -17.55
N LYS A 200 0.16 -14.27 -18.45
CA LYS A 200 0.42 -14.35 -19.89
C LYS A 200 1.63 -13.52 -20.31
N VAL A 201 1.82 -12.34 -19.70
CA VAL A 201 2.85 -11.38 -20.08
C VAL A 201 3.47 -10.75 -18.83
N ASP A 202 4.74 -11.02 -18.61
CA ASP A 202 5.47 -10.57 -17.39
C ASP A 202 5.70 -9.05 -17.32
N THR A 203 5.82 -8.39 -18.47
CA THR A 203 6.16 -6.96 -18.57
C THR A 203 5.01 -6.15 -19.17
N HIS A 204 4.86 -4.88 -18.72
CA HIS A 204 3.86 -3.93 -19.22
C HIS A 204 4.23 -3.41 -20.64
N ASN A 205 4.21 -4.29 -21.62
CA ASN A 205 4.45 -3.97 -23.01
C ASN A 205 3.13 -3.82 -23.80
N LYS A 206 3.19 -3.58 -25.12
CA LYS A 206 2.01 -3.43 -25.97
C LYS A 206 1.06 -4.63 -25.92
N ILE A 207 1.58 -5.85 -25.73
CA ILE A 207 0.74 -7.05 -25.61
C ILE A 207 -0.03 -7.01 -24.30
N PHE A 208 0.61 -6.60 -23.21
CA PHE A 208 -0.05 -6.40 -21.91
C PHE A 208 -1.17 -5.36 -22.00
N GLU A 209 -0.91 -4.22 -22.66
CA GLU A 209 -1.93 -3.17 -22.87
C GLU A 209 -3.12 -3.64 -23.70
N MET A 210 -2.91 -4.58 -24.63
CA MET A 210 -3.99 -5.17 -25.42
C MET A 210 -4.83 -6.19 -24.64
N LEU A 211 -4.27 -6.77 -23.58
CA LEU A 211 -4.97 -7.75 -22.73
C LEU A 211 -5.81 -7.08 -21.64
N MET A 212 -5.44 -5.85 -21.22
CA MET A 212 -6.15 -5.01 -20.27
C MET A 212 -7.41 -4.39 -20.87
#